data_dc11bae6d672433efbdfd92a76684741
#
_entry.id   dc11bae6d672433efbdfd92a76684741
#
_cell.length_a   1.000
_cell.length_b   1.000
_cell.length_c   1.000
_cell.angle_alpha   90.00
_cell.angle_beta   90.00
_cell.angle_gamma   90.00
#
_symmetry.space_group_name_H-M   'P 1'
#
loop_
_entity.id
_entity.type
_entity.pdbx_description
1 polymer ?
#
loop_
_entity_poly.entity_id
_entity_poly.type
_entity_poly.pdbx_seq_one_letter_code
_entity_poly.pdbx_strand_id
1 'polypeptide(L)'
;MIDVIENLKQEINNHEKIKNSVLGKTHKWRNNHFEILSSIINEELSKKIDQNNENFFTLGNTISHITLKRIFEGQVNDSAHNDLRFLKTLEKIAIFLNYQNLNHFISELQKSPRTVFDITEKEFQDYKKLIKTCCECEFSNMKNIPDIDMSLFRDVLIENSPYQNRIEMYLNKIKETGSKMVVEISNFEIYNYKLVSIDEEMMVISSQEFWNLVFEKNGEHIPFHRKGEQNYYLKRDSQDTWKIWDNYNPDYKDMINPKKNRN
;
A
#
# COMPACT_ATOMS: atom_id res chain seq x y z
N MET A 1 -2.72 17.55 -5.01
CA MET A 1 -3.04 17.07 -3.64
C MET A 1 -4.39 17.61 -3.10
N ILE A 2 -4.80 18.84 -3.42
CA ILE A 2 -6.12 19.36 -3.04
C ILE A 2 -7.24 18.41 -3.51
N ASP A 3 -7.18 17.91 -4.74
CA ASP A 3 -8.15 16.96 -5.28
C ASP A 3 -8.21 15.64 -4.50
N VAL A 4 -7.06 15.16 -4.01
CA VAL A 4 -6.98 13.92 -3.19
C VAL A 4 -7.73 14.10 -1.87
N ILE A 5 -7.56 15.26 -1.21
CA ILE A 5 -8.23 15.56 0.07
C ILE A 5 -9.74 15.68 -0.13
N GLU A 6 -10.19 16.39 -1.17
CA GLU A 6 -11.61 16.53 -1.44
C GLU A 6 -12.28 15.19 -1.78
N ASN A 7 -11.62 14.34 -2.55
CA ASN A 7 -12.10 13.00 -2.83
C ASN A 7 -12.14 12.12 -1.59
N LEU A 8 -11.13 12.18 -0.70
CA LEU A 8 -11.17 11.48 0.59
C LEU A 8 -12.35 11.94 1.44
N LYS A 9 -12.63 13.24 1.51
CA LYS A 9 -13.80 13.79 2.22
C LYS A 9 -15.11 13.25 1.64
N GLN A 10 -15.23 13.22 0.32
CA GLN A 10 -16.42 12.69 -0.35
C GLN A 10 -16.61 11.20 -0.05
N GLU A 11 -15.56 10.41 -0.12
CA GLU A 11 -15.64 8.97 0.22
C GLU A 11 -15.96 8.74 1.69
N ILE A 12 -15.40 9.54 2.62
CA ILE A 12 -15.78 9.49 4.04
C ILE A 12 -17.28 9.76 4.20
N ASN A 13 -17.81 10.83 3.59
CA ASN A 13 -19.23 11.18 3.66
C ASN A 13 -20.12 10.07 3.07
N ASN A 14 -19.61 9.35 2.08
CA ASN A 14 -20.31 8.26 1.41
C ASN A 14 -20.18 6.91 2.10
N HIS A 15 -19.25 6.79 3.06
CA HIS A 15 -19.01 5.54 3.78
C HIS A 15 -20.24 5.10 4.59
N GLU A 16 -20.58 3.82 4.51
CA GLU A 16 -21.82 3.27 5.09
C GLU A 16 -21.98 3.57 6.59
N LYS A 17 -20.89 3.42 7.37
CA LYS A 17 -20.90 3.72 8.80
C LYS A 17 -21.14 5.19 9.12
N ILE A 18 -20.70 6.09 8.24
CA ILE A 18 -20.93 7.53 8.39
C ILE A 18 -22.37 7.86 8.01
N LYS A 19 -22.86 7.35 6.88
CA LYS A 19 -24.25 7.54 6.44
C LYS A 19 -25.28 7.03 7.44
N ASN A 20 -24.98 5.90 8.09
CA ASN A 20 -25.87 5.28 9.09
C ASN A 20 -25.73 5.87 10.50
N SER A 21 -24.80 6.80 10.71
CA SER A 21 -24.62 7.54 11.96
C SER A 21 -25.39 8.86 11.98
N VAL A 22 -25.29 9.60 13.10
CA VAL A 22 -25.80 10.98 13.20
C VAL A 22 -25.14 11.93 12.20
N LEU A 23 -23.92 11.60 11.72
CA LEU A 23 -23.17 12.42 10.76
C LEU A 23 -23.84 12.44 9.39
N GLY A 24 -24.38 11.32 8.94
CA GLY A 24 -25.07 11.22 7.64
C GLY A 24 -26.37 12.01 7.55
N LYS A 25 -26.92 12.42 8.70
CA LYS A 25 -28.16 13.22 8.79
C LYS A 25 -27.88 14.72 8.98
N THR A 26 -26.61 15.13 9.09
CA THR A 26 -26.21 16.48 9.48
C THR A 26 -25.58 17.22 8.29
N HIS A 27 -26.18 18.30 7.85
CA HIS A 27 -25.67 19.11 6.73
C HIS A 27 -24.38 19.88 7.04
N LYS A 28 -24.16 20.26 8.30
CA LYS A 28 -22.97 21.01 8.71
C LYS A 28 -22.41 20.44 10.02
N TRP A 29 -21.20 19.93 9.96
CA TRP A 29 -20.55 19.34 11.11
C TRP A 29 -19.99 20.41 12.07
N ARG A 30 -20.10 20.16 13.37
CA ARG A 30 -19.55 20.94 14.48
C ARG A 30 -18.51 20.13 15.22
N ASN A 31 -17.84 20.68 16.22
CA ASN A 31 -16.74 20.00 16.96
C ASN A 31 -17.13 18.59 17.43
N ASN A 32 -18.28 18.43 18.07
CA ASN A 32 -18.76 17.13 18.55
C ASN A 32 -18.97 16.10 17.42
N HIS A 33 -19.28 16.55 16.21
CA HIS A 33 -19.40 15.65 15.06
C HIS A 33 -18.03 15.10 14.63
N PHE A 34 -16.96 15.89 14.73
CA PHE A 34 -15.60 15.43 14.47
C PHE A 34 -15.09 14.46 15.55
N GLU A 35 -15.55 14.57 16.79
CA GLU A 35 -15.29 13.58 17.83
C GLU A 35 -15.93 12.23 17.49
N ILE A 36 -17.19 12.23 17.04
CA ILE A 36 -17.89 11.04 16.59
C ILE A 36 -17.19 10.44 15.35
N LEU A 37 -16.82 11.27 14.37
CA LEU A 37 -16.07 10.82 13.20
C LEU A 37 -14.75 10.15 13.57
N SER A 38 -14.00 10.80 14.48
CA SER A 38 -12.74 10.26 15.01
C SER A 38 -12.94 8.91 15.67
N SER A 39 -14.00 8.78 16.50
CA SER A 39 -14.33 7.52 17.17
C SER A 39 -14.62 6.39 16.17
N ILE A 40 -15.47 6.66 15.16
CA ILE A 40 -15.82 5.68 14.12
C ILE A 40 -14.58 5.22 13.35
N ILE A 41 -13.73 6.18 12.92
CA ILE A 41 -12.52 5.88 12.17
C ILE A 41 -11.55 5.04 13.03
N ASN A 42 -11.30 5.45 14.27
CA ASN A 42 -10.35 4.78 15.17
C ASN A 42 -10.81 3.36 15.53
N GLU A 43 -12.11 3.15 15.74
CA GLU A 43 -12.67 1.81 15.96
C GLU A 43 -12.42 0.90 14.77
N GLU A 44 -12.62 1.38 13.55
CA GLU A 44 -12.39 0.58 12.34
C GLU A 44 -10.90 0.32 12.08
N LEU A 45 -10.06 1.32 12.30
CA LEU A 45 -8.61 1.15 12.20
C LEU A 45 -8.12 0.10 13.19
N SER A 46 -8.60 0.10 14.42
CA SER A 46 -8.22 -0.89 15.44
C SER A 46 -8.59 -2.31 15.01
N LYS A 47 -9.80 -2.52 14.45
CA LYS A 47 -10.23 -3.83 13.94
C LYS A 47 -9.35 -4.34 12.79
N LYS A 48 -8.86 -3.43 11.94
CA LYS A 48 -7.98 -3.79 10.81
C LYS A 48 -6.56 -4.12 11.24
N ILE A 49 -6.07 -3.51 12.31
CA ILE A 49 -4.76 -3.78 12.90
C ILE A 49 -4.71 -5.18 13.50
N ASP A 50 -5.76 -5.59 14.22
CA ASP A 50 -5.85 -6.91 14.83
C ASP A 50 -5.88 -8.05 13.81
N GLN A 51 -6.11 -7.74 12.52
CA GLN A 51 -6.15 -8.70 11.41
C GLN A 51 -4.81 -8.94 10.70
N ASN A 52 -3.66 -8.71 11.35
CA ASN A 52 -2.31 -8.98 10.83
C ASN A 52 -1.86 -8.15 9.61
N ASN A 53 -2.24 -6.90 9.53
CA ASN A 53 -1.82 -6.03 8.45
C ASN A 53 -0.53 -5.28 8.84
N GLU A 54 0.62 -5.68 8.26
CA GLU A 54 1.97 -5.20 8.60
C GLU A 54 2.17 -3.68 8.47
N ASN A 55 1.37 -3.02 7.63
CA ASN A 55 1.43 -1.57 7.40
C ASN A 55 1.02 -0.72 8.62
N PHE A 56 0.37 -1.31 9.62
CA PHE A 56 -0.17 -0.56 10.76
C PHE A 56 0.79 -0.33 11.92
N PHE A 57 1.84 -1.15 12.06
CA PHE A 57 2.78 -1.01 13.18
C PHE A 57 3.48 0.35 13.23
N THR A 58 3.71 0.97 12.06
CA THR A 58 4.37 2.29 11.96
C THR A 58 3.41 3.46 11.93
N LEU A 59 2.11 3.24 11.62
CA LEU A 59 1.13 4.29 11.41
C LEU A 59 0.36 4.65 12.68
N GLY A 60 0.20 3.68 13.61
CA GLY A 60 -0.71 3.80 14.74
C GLY A 60 -2.18 3.82 14.29
N ASN A 61 -3.10 3.58 15.21
CA ASN A 61 -4.52 3.33 14.94
C ASN A 61 -5.45 4.51 15.25
N THR A 62 -4.92 5.70 15.50
CA THR A 62 -5.75 6.84 15.90
C THR A 62 -5.54 8.06 15.03
N ILE A 63 -6.64 8.79 14.79
CA ILE A 63 -6.65 10.12 14.18
C ILE A 63 -7.41 11.04 15.13
N SER A 64 -6.83 12.20 15.48
CA SER A 64 -7.51 13.13 16.38
C SER A 64 -8.65 13.87 15.66
N HIS A 65 -9.72 14.17 16.41
CA HIS A 65 -10.85 14.95 15.90
C HIS A 65 -10.43 16.35 15.40
N ILE A 66 -9.41 16.96 16.03
CA ILE A 66 -8.86 18.26 15.61
C ILE A 66 -8.22 18.15 14.22
N THR A 67 -7.49 17.07 13.95
CA THR A 67 -6.87 16.85 12.63
C THR A 67 -7.94 16.64 11.57
N LEU A 68 -8.96 15.82 11.85
CA LEU A 68 -10.10 15.62 10.94
C LEU A 68 -10.83 16.94 10.67
N LYS A 69 -11.07 17.75 11.69
CA LYS A 69 -11.70 19.07 11.56
C LYS A 69 -10.89 19.96 10.60
N ARG A 70 -9.57 20.07 10.79
CA ARG A 70 -8.70 20.87 9.92
C ARG A 70 -8.75 20.41 8.47
N ILE A 71 -8.77 19.10 8.22
CA ILE A 71 -8.90 18.53 6.88
C ILE A 71 -10.24 18.93 6.26
N PHE A 72 -11.35 18.77 6.98
CA PHE A 72 -12.67 19.04 6.46
C PHE A 72 -12.94 20.53 6.27
N GLU A 73 -12.41 21.39 7.13
CA GLU A 73 -12.56 22.84 7.04
C GLU A 73 -11.55 23.53 6.08
N GLY A 74 -10.69 22.74 5.42
CA GLY A 74 -9.69 23.29 4.49
C GLY A 74 -8.57 24.08 5.17
N GLN A 75 -8.34 23.87 6.48
CA GLN A 75 -7.32 24.57 7.26
C GLN A 75 -5.95 23.85 7.19
N VAL A 76 -5.65 23.30 6.02
CA VAL A 76 -4.39 22.59 5.75
C VAL A 76 -3.49 23.54 4.95
N ASN A 77 -2.36 23.97 5.52
CA ASN A 77 -1.40 24.83 4.85
C ASN A 77 -0.64 24.07 3.74
N ASP A 78 -0.22 24.76 2.70
CA ASP A 78 0.56 24.17 1.60
C ASP A 78 1.83 23.46 2.07
N SER A 79 2.48 23.93 3.15
CA SER A 79 3.61 23.25 3.79
C SER A 79 3.25 21.90 4.42
N ALA A 80 1.99 21.64 4.73
CA ALA A 80 1.56 20.35 5.29
C ALA A 80 1.64 19.20 4.27
N HIS A 81 1.71 19.52 2.98
CA HIS A 81 1.83 18.50 1.92
C HIS A 81 3.13 17.69 1.97
N ASN A 82 4.17 18.24 2.60
CA ASN A 82 5.44 17.58 2.86
C ASN A 82 5.60 17.12 4.32
N ASP A 83 4.59 17.32 5.16
CA ASP A 83 4.62 16.85 6.55
C ASP A 83 4.27 15.37 6.61
N LEU A 84 5.23 14.55 7.02
CA LEU A 84 5.08 13.11 7.20
C LEU A 84 3.91 12.75 8.15
N ARG A 85 3.62 13.59 9.14
CA ARG A 85 2.50 13.36 10.06
C ARG A 85 1.16 13.52 9.35
N PHE A 86 1.07 14.50 8.47
CA PHE A 86 -0.11 14.74 7.67
C PHE A 86 -0.32 13.61 6.66
N LEU A 87 0.74 13.20 5.94
CA LEU A 87 0.69 12.07 5.02
C LEU A 87 0.27 10.77 5.73
N LYS A 88 0.79 10.50 6.94
CA LYS A 88 0.34 9.37 7.77
C LYS A 88 -1.13 9.46 8.15
N THR A 89 -1.68 10.66 8.29
CA THR A 89 -3.12 10.83 8.55
C THR A 89 -3.95 10.49 7.32
N LEU A 90 -3.56 10.96 6.13
CA LEU A 90 -4.23 10.61 4.87
C LEU A 90 -4.15 9.11 4.60
N GLU A 91 -3.01 8.48 4.89
CA GLU A 91 -2.82 7.03 4.83
C GLU A 91 -3.86 6.29 5.68
N LYS A 92 -4.03 6.68 6.95
CA LYS A 92 -5.03 6.09 7.84
C LYS A 92 -6.46 6.26 7.30
N ILE A 93 -6.77 7.42 6.74
CA ILE A 93 -8.08 7.67 6.13
C ILE A 93 -8.29 6.73 4.93
N ALA A 94 -7.30 6.57 4.06
CA ALA A 94 -7.37 5.65 2.94
C ALA A 94 -7.61 4.20 3.42
N ILE A 95 -6.91 3.78 4.47
CA ILE A 95 -7.09 2.46 5.09
C ILE A 95 -8.49 2.30 5.72
N PHE A 96 -9.00 3.33 6.40
CA PHE A 96 -10.38 3.35 6.89
C PHE A 96 -11.37 3.10 5.75
N LEU A 97 -11.17 3.73 4.60
CA LEU A 97 -11.99 3.60 3.38
C LEU A 97 -11.78 2.27 2.63
N ASN A 98 -11.03 1.32 3.20
CA ASN A 98 -10.71 0.01 2.62
C ASN A 98 -9.74 0.06 1.42
N TYR A 99 -8.92 1.10 1.30
CA TYR A 99 -7.77 1.08 0.42
C TYR A 99 -6.57 0.47 1.16
N GLN A 100 -5.67 -0.18 0.43
CA GLN A 100 -4.47 -0.77 1.02
C GLN A 100 -3.55 0.31 1.62
N ASN A 101 -3.47 1.46 0.94
CA ASN A 101 -2.68 2.62 1.32
C ASN A 101 -3.17 3.86 0.57
N LEU A 102 -2.59 5.03 0.85
CA LEU A 102 -2.93 6.29 0.18
C LEU A 102 -2.65 6.23 -1.33
N ASN A 103 -1.59 5.55 -1.75
CA ASN A 103 -1.27 5.42 -3.17
C ASN A 103 -2.30 4.59 -3.92
N HIS A 104 -2.81 3.52 -3.30
CA HIS A 104 -3.92 2.76 -3.86
C HIS A 104 -5.14 3.66 -4.07
N PHE A 105 -5.49 4.50 -3.09
CA PHE A 105 -6.57 5.48 -3.23
C PHE A 105 -6.33 6.44 -4.39
N ILE A 106 -5.14 7.03 -4.47
CA ILE A 106 -4.77 7.98 -5.54
C ILE A 106 -4.85 7.32 -6.92
N SER A 107 -4.40 6.08 -7.06
CA SER A 107 -4.46 5.36 -8.33
C SER A 107 -5.89 5.07 -8.78
N GLU A 108 -6.79 4.78 -7.83
CA GLU A 108 -8.22 4.59 -8.15
C GLU A 108 -8.87 5.90 -8.65
N LEU A 109 -8.49 7.04 -8.08
CA LEU A 109 -8.95 8.36 -8.56
C LEU A 109 -8.45 8.69 -9.97
N GLN A 110 -7.28 8.17 -10.33
CA GLN A 110 -6.60 8.49 -11.59
C GLN A 110 -7.02 7.58 -12.75
N LYS A 111 -8.01 6.72 -12.60
CA LYS A 111 -8.55 5.86 -13.67
C LYS A 111 -9.27 6.60 -14.81
N SER A 112 -9.25 7.94 -14.86
CA SER A 112 -9.59 8.69 -16.08
C SER A 112 -8.58 8.38 -17.19
N PRO A 113 -8.99 8.33 -18.47
CA PRO A 113 -8.10 8.01 -19.57
C PRO A 113 -7.01 9.10 -19.67
N ARG A 114 -5.85 8.80 -19.12
CA ARG A 114 -4.64 9.61 -19.32
C ARG A 114 -4.05 9.26 -20.68
N THR A 115 -3.47 10.24 -21.33
CA THR A 115 -2.67 10.04 -22.54
C THR A 115 -1.67 8.92 -22.26
N VAL A 116 -1.83 7.81 -22.97
CA VAL A 116 -0.88 6.69 -22.90
C VAL A 116 0.40 7.18 -23.58
N PHE A 117 1.47 7.35 -22.84
CA PHE A 117 2.79 7.49 -23.43
C PHE A 117 3.15 6.13 -24.03
N ASP A 118 3.44 6.11 -25.32
CA ASP A 118 3.88 4.89 -25.99
C ASP A 118 5.27 4.52 -25.48
N ILE A 119 5.36 3.37 -24.79
CA ILE A 119 6.65 2.74 -24.48
C ILE A 119 6.93 1.68 -25.53
N THR A 120 8.19 1.57 -25.92
CA THR A 120 8.63 0.53 -26.84
C THR A 120 8.57 -0.84 -26.14
N GLU A 121 8.42 -1.91 -26.94
CA GLU A 121 8.47 -3.28 -26.38
C GLU A 121 9.79 -3.54 -25.63
N LYS A 122 10.91 -2.98 -26.10
CA LYS A 122 12.20 -3.11 -25.43
C LYS A 122 12.17 -2.48 -24.03
N GLU A 123 11.68 -1.25 -23.90
CA GLU A 123 11.56 -0.58 -22.60
C GLU A 123 10.63 -1.36 -21.67
N PHE A 124 9.53 -1.90 -22.21
CA PHE A 124 8.63 -2.71 -21.39
C PHE A 124 9.31 -4.00 -20.89
N GLN A 125 10.17 -4.62 -21.69
CA GLN A 125 10.97 -5.78 -21.24
C GLN A 125 11.96 -5.39 -20.13
N ASP A 126 12.56 -4.19 -20.21
CA ASP A 126 13.46 -3.69 -19.17
C ASP A 126 12.71 -3.48 -17.84
N TYR A 127 11.48 -2.96 -17.88
CA TYR A 127 10.65 -2.81 -16.66
C TYR A 127 10.18 -4.15 -16.10
N LYS A 128 9.82 -5.13 -16.94
CA LYS A 128 9.53 -6.50 -16.50
C LYS A 128 10.72 -7.09 -15.75
N LYS A 129 11.94 -6.90 -16.31
CA LYS A 129 13.17 -7.35 -15.69
C LYS A 129 13.40 -6.66 -14.35
N LEU A 130 13.18 -5.35 -14.27
CA LEU A 130 13.30 -4.56 -13.03
C LEU A 130 12.41 -5.14 -11.92
N ILE A 131 11.13 -5.39 -12.21
CA ILE A 131 10.17 -5.96 -11.25
C ILE A 131 10.60 -7.37 -10.84
N LYS A 132 10.98 -8.21 -11.80
CA LYS A 132 11.47 -9.56 -11.53
C LYS A 132 12.70 -9.55 -10.63
N THR A 133 13.67 -8.69 -10.93
CA THR A 133 14.89 -8.53 -10.09
C THR A 133 14.54 -8.11 -8.67
N CYS A 134 13.54 -7.23 -8.48
CA CYS A 134 13.08 -6.87 -7.13
C CYS A 134 12.58 -8.09 -6.37
N CYS A 135 11.75 -8.94 -6.97
CA CYS A 135 11.29 -10.18 -6.35
C CYS A 135 12.43 -11.16 -6.08
N GLU A 136 13.42 -11.24 -6.97
CA GLU A 136 14.63 -12.06 -6.77
C GLU A 136 15.45 -11.57 -5.57
N CYS A 137 15.59 -10.25 -5.39
CA CYS A 137 16.26 -9.64 -4.23
C CYS A 137 15.51 -9.95 -2.93
N GLU A 138 14.18 -9.86 -2.95
CA GLU A 138 13.33 -10.18 -1.81
C GLU A 138 13.47 -11.65 -1.41
N PHE A 139 13.36 -12.57 -2.40
CA PHE A 139 13.55 -14.01 -2.18
C PHE A 139 14.95 -14.34 -1.67
N SER A 140 16.00 -13.69 -2.22
CA SER A 140 17.39 -13.87 -1.77
C SER A 140 17.59 -13.44 -0.32
N ASN A 141 17.02 -12.30 0.09
CA ASN A 141 17.07 -11.86 1.48
C ASN A 141 16.36 -12.83 2.42
N MET A 142 15.16 -13.32 2.06
CA MET A 142 14.45 -14.33 2.85
C MET A 142 15.25 -15.61 3.02
N LYS A 143 15.92 -16.06 1.94
CA LYS A 143 16.82 -17.22 1.95
C LYS A 143 18.00 -17.04 2.91
N ASN A 144 18.55 -15.85 3.00
CA ASN A 144 19.78 -15.55 3.73
C ASN A 144 19.53 -15.10 5.17
N ILE A 145 18.30 -15.04 5.66
CA ILE A 145 18.02 -14.70 7.06
C ILE A 145 18.87 -15.59 8.00
N PRO A 146 19.61 -15.02 8.98
CA PRO A 146 19.45 -13.67 9.54
C PRO A 146 20.24 -12.53 8.86
N ASP A 147 20.99 -12.81 7.78
CA ASP A 147 21.89 -11.87 7.11
C ASP A 147 21.11 -11.11 6.00
N ILE A 148 20.40 -10.05 6.41
CA ILE A 148 19.62 -9.20 5.53
C ILE A 148 20.55 -8.20 4.83
N ASP A 149 20.53 -8.15 3.49
CA ASP A 149 21.28 -7.21 2.68
C ASP A 149 20.35 -6.32 1.84
N MET A 150 20.02 -5.14 2.37
CA MET A 150 19.20 -4.16 1.67
C MET A 150 19.91 -3.50 0.48
N SER A 151 21.24 -3.65 0.35
CA SER A 151 21.97 -3.10 -0.80
C SER A 151 21.61 -3.77 -2.12
N LEU A 152 21.08 -4.99 -2.10
CA LEU A 152 20.57 -5.70 -3.28
C LEU A 152 19.46 -4.94 -4.00
N PHE A 153 18.73 -4.08 -3.28
CA PHE A 153 17.62 -3.32 -3.84
C PHE A 153 18.03 -1.96 -4.43
N ARG A 154 19.29 -1.55 -4.32
CA ARG A 154 19.77 -0.20 -4.72
C ARG A 154 19.41 0.17 -6.15
N ASP A 155 19.51 -0.78 -7.07
CA ASP A 155 19.28 -0.55 -8.50
C ASP A 155 17.81 -0.72 -8.92
N VAL A 156 16.96 -1.25 -8.04
CA VAL A 156 15.56 -1.58 -8.36
C VAL A 156 14.54 -0.77 -7.59
N LEU A 157 14.84 -0.34 -6.35
CA LEU A 157 13.95 0.45 -5.52
C LEU A 157 14.44 1.89 -5.38
N ILE A 158 13.49 2.81 -5.23
CA ILE A 158 13.80 4.16 -4.75
C ILE A 158 14.15 4.08 -3.27
N GLU A 159 15.26 4.69 -2.89
CA GLU A 159 15.73 4.73 -1.51
C GLU A 159 14.69 5.37 -0.57
N ASN A 160 14.49 4.78 0.60
CA ASN A 160 13.48 5.17 1.58
C ASN A 160 12.03 5.17 1.05
N SER A 161 11.77 4.45 -0.04
CA SER A 161 10.43 4.31 -0.60
C SER A 161 9.50 3.52 0.34
N PRO A 162 8.17 3.69 0.20
CA PRO A 162 7.21 2.90 0.98
C PRO A 162 7.42 1.40 0.84
N TYR A 163 7.75 0.93 -0.37
CA TYR A 163 7.98 -0.50 -0.60
C TYR A 163 9.26 -0.98 0.06
N GLN A 164 10.38 -0.26 -0.06
CA GLN A 164 11.63 -0.62 0.61
C GLN A 164 11.44 -0.75 2.13
N ASN A 165 10.75 0.23 2.74
CA ASN A 165 10.49 0.21 4.17
C ASN A 165 9.63 -1.00 4.60
N ARG A 166 8.65 -1.40 3.78
CA ARG A 166 7.83 -2.60 4.05
C ARG A 166 8.63 -3.88 3.94
N ILE A 167 9.48 -4.01 2.90
CA ILE A 167 10.35 -5.18 2.75
C ILE A 167 11.28 -5.31 3.95
N GLU A 168 11.96 -4.23 4.33
CA GLU A 168 12.88 -4.23 5.47
C GLU A 168 12.18 -4.62 6.78
N MET A 169 11.00 -4.04 7.03
CA MET A 169 10.19 -4.38 8.20
C MET A 169 9.79 -5.86 8.19
N TYR A 170 9.34 -6.37 7.05
CA TYR A 170 8.93 -7.77 6.90
C TYR A 170 10.08 -8.74 7.12
N LEU A 171 11.24 -8.49 6.51
CA LEU A 171 12.45 -9.32 6.67
C LEU A 171 12.93 -9.34 8.13
N ASN A 172 12.94 -8.17 8.79
CA ASN A 172 13.30 -8.08 10.20
C ASN A 172 12.31 -8.87 11.09
N LYS A 173 11.01 -8.82 10.78
CA LYS A 173 10.01 -9.61 11.50
C LYS A 173 10.25 -11.12 11.35
N ILE A 174 10.57 -11.61 10.15
CA ILE A 174 10.92 -13.04 9.96
C ILE A 174 12.16 -13.37 10.78
N LYS A 175 13.20 -12.54 10.72
CA LYS A 175 14.43 -12.69 11.50
C LYS A 175 14.14 -12.79 13.00
N GLU A 176 13.31 -11.92 13.54
CA GLU A 176 12.90 -11.93 14.96
C GLU A 176 12.18 -13.22 15.37
N THR A 177 11.46 -13.85 14.47
CA THR A 177 10.80 -15.14 14.75
C THR A 177 11.78 -16.29 14.88
N GLY A 178 13.03 -16.15 14.41
CA GLY A 178 14.03 -17.21 14.32
C GLY A 178 13.71 -18.26 13.24
N SER A 179 12.75 -17.96 12.35
CA SER A 179 12.38 -18.87 11.26
C SER A 179 13.42 -18.82 10.14
N LYS A 180 13.64 -19.95 9.48
CA LYS A 180 14.54 -20.07 8.31
C LYS A 180 13.76 -20.59 7.11
N MET A 181 13.99 -20.03 5.92
CA MET A 181 13.35 -20.51 4.71
C MET A 181 13.92 -21.87 4.27
N VAL A 182 13.04 -22.81 3.98
CA VAL A 182 13.40 -24.12 3.39
C VAL A 182 13.50 -23.94 1.88
N VAL A 183 14.70 -23.71 1.39
CA VAL A 183 14.97 -23.26 0.01
C VAL A 183 14.54 -24.30 -1.01
N GLU A 184 14.74 -25.60 -0.72
CA GLU A 184 14.50 -26.73 -1.63
C GLU A 184 13.03 -26.85 -2.07
N ILE A 185 12.11 -26.34 -1.24
CA ILE A 185 10.66 -26.43 -1.48
C ILE A 185 9.99 -25.05 -1.59
N SER A 186 10.79 -23.97 -1.52
CA SER A 186 10.31 -22.60 -1.67
C SER A 186 10.60 -22.08 -3.08
N ASN A 187 9.62 -21.42 -3.68
CA ASN A 187 9.79 -20.79 -4.99
C ASN A 187 8.84 -19.59 -5.15
N PHE A 188 9.06 -18.82 -6.19
CA PHE A 188 8.12 -17.81 -6.65
C PHE A 188 8.10 -17.75 -8.18
N GLU A 189 6.98 -17.26 -8.70
CA GLU A 189 6.80 -16.98 -10.12
C GLU A 189 6.14 -15.61 -10.29
N ILE A 190 6.53 -14.89 -11.34
CA ILE A 190 5.93 -13.63 -11.72
C ILE A 190 5.72 -13.61 -13.24
N TYR A 191 4.51 -13.32 -13.67
CA TYR A 191 4.07 -13.46 -15.05
C TYR A 191 2.90 -12.51 -15.37
N ASN A 192 2.42 -12.50 -16.62
CA ASN A 192 1.27 -11.71 -17.08
C ASN A 192 1.41 -10.22 -16.83
N TYR A 193 2.60 -9.66 -17.14
CA TYR A 193 2.83 -8.23 -17.00
C TYR A 193 1.95 -7.42 -17.96
N LYS A 194 1.38 -6.32 -17.46
CA LYS A 194 0.58 -5.37 -18.23
C LYS A 194 0.93 -3.95 -17.83
N LEU A 195 1.13 -3.07 -18.81
CA LEU A 195 1.16 -1.64 -18.56
C LEU A 195 -0.27 -1.17 -18.25
N VAL A 196 -0.47 -0.63 -17.06
CA VAL A 196 -1.77 -0.11 -16.61
C VAL A 196 -1.91 1.35 -16.95
N SER A 197 -0.88 2.14 -16.63
CA SER A 197 -0.82 3.57 -16.95
C SER A 197 0.63 4.05 -16.96
N ILE A 198 0.88 5.14 -17.68
CA ILE A 198 2.14 5.88 -17.64
C ILE A 198 1.87 7.35 -17.85
N ASP A 199 2.54 8.20 -17.09
CA ASP A 199 2.62 9.65 -17.26
C ASP A 199 4.04 10.15 -16.95
N GLU A 200 4.26 11.45 -16.90
CA GLU A 200 5.58 12.06 -16.68
C GLU A 200 6.20 11.70 -15.33
N GLU A 201 5.38 11.47 -14.30
CA GLU A 201 5.83 11.27 -12.92
C GLU A 201 5.79 9.79 -12.50
N MET A 202 4.89 8.99 -13.09
CA MET A 202 4.61 7.66 -12.61
C MET A 202 4.22 6.69 -13.72
N MET A 203 4.72 5.46 -13.61
CA MET A 203 4.30 4.31 -14.41
C MET A 203 3.72 3.25 -13.50
N VAL A 204 2.62 2.61 -13.94
CA VAL A 204 2.00 1.50 -13.23
C VAL A 204 2.03 0.27 -14.11
N ILE A 205 2.64 -0.80 -13.60
CA ILE A 205 2.69 -2.10 -14.25
C ILE A 205 2.03 -3.13 -13.33
N SER A 206 1.03 -3.85 -13.84
CA SER A 206 0.48 -5.00 -13.13
C SER A 206 1.19 -6.30 -13.52
N SER A 207 1.26 -7.24 -12.59
CA SER A 207 1.72 -8.61 -12.81
C SER A 207 0.92 -9.59 -11.97
N GLN A 208 0.95 -10.86 -12.36
CA GLN A 208 0.48 -11.96 -11.52
C GLN A 208 1.68 -12.55 -10.78
N GLU A 209 1.53 -12.71 -9.47
CA GLU A 209 2.55 -13.32 -8.61
C GLU A 209 2.05 -14.59 -7.97
N PHE A 210 2.93 -15.55 -7.87
CA PHE A 210 2.76 -16.75 -7.07
C PHE A 210 3.99 -16.92 -6.17
N TRP A 211 3.77 -16.96 -4.86
CA TRP A 211 4.79 -17.20 -3.86
C TRP A 211 4.41 -18.47 -3.10
N ASN A 212 5.28 -19.45 -3.13
CA ASN A 212 5.20 -20.67 -2.35
C ASN A 212 6.44 -20.75 -1.47
N LEU A 213 6.31 -20.29 -0.25
CA LEU A 213 7.42 -20.24 0.71
C LEU A 213 7.13 -21.20 1.86
N VAL A 214 8.15 -21.87 2.32
CA VAL A 214 8.07 -22.71 3.52
C VAL A 214 9.16 -22.25 4.48
N PHE A 215 8.77 -21.94 5.69
CA PHE A 215 9.69 -21.59 6.76
C PHE A 215 9.74 -22.71 7.78
N GLU A 216 10.93 -22.98 8.31
CA GLU A 216 11.11 -23.89 9.42
C GLU A 216 11.31 -23.09 10.72
N LYS A 217 10.59 -23.50 11.76
CA LYS A 217 10.75 -22.98 13.11
C LYS A 217 10.57 -24.10 14.11
N ASN A 218 11.56 -24.32 14.99
CA ASN A 218 11.54 -25.40 16.02
C ASN A 218 11.27 -26.80 15.46
N GLY A 219 11.73 -27.09 14.23
CA GLY A 219 11.49 -28.36 13.54
C GLY A 219 10.13 -28.49 12.86
N GLU A 220 9.30 -27.47 12.89
CA GLU A 220 8.00 -27.46 12.21
C GLU A 220 8.07 -26.61 10.92
N HIS A 221 7.44 -27.10 9.86
CA HIS A 221 7.30 -26.39 8.60
C HIS A 221 6.06 -25.50 8.60
N ILE A 222 6.25 -24.21 8.38
CA ILE A 222 5.20 -23.20 8.30
C ILE A 222 5.07 -22.77 6.83
N PRO A 223 4.04 -23.22 6.10
CA PRO A 223 3.84 -22.83 4.71
C PRO A 223 3.25 -21.41 4.61
N PHE A 224 3.71 -20.66 3.62
CA PHE A 224 3.14 -19.40 3.20
C PHE A 224 2.86 -19.45 1.71
N HIS A 225 1.59 -19.31 1.32
CA HIS A 225 1.16 -19.30 -0.07
C HIS A 225 0.47 -17.99 -0.38
N ARG A 226 0.93 -17.30 -1.41
CA ARG A 226 0.29 -16.10 -1.92
C ARG A 226 0.17 -16.21 -3.44
N LYS A 227 -1.03 -15.98 -3.96
CA LYS A 227 -1.28 -15.82 -5.39
C LYS A 227 -2.19 -14.63 -5.58
N GLY A 228 -1.84 -13.75 -6.51
CA GLY A 228 -2.68 -12.58 -6.79
C GLY A 228 -2.01 -11.61 -7.73
N GLU A 229 -2.78 -10.63 -8.16
CA GLU A 229 -2.30 -9.51 -8.94
C GLU A 229 -1.58 -8.50 -8.04
N GLN A 230 -0.50 -7.92 -8.55
CA GLN A 230 0.23 -6.84 -7.92
C GLN A 230 0.40 -5.70 -8.92
N ASN A 231 0.15 -4.48 -8.45
CA ASN A 231 0.49 -3.26 -9.18
C ASN A 231 1.78 -2.69 -8.64
N TYR A 232 2.74 -2.49 -9.52
CA TYR A 232 4.00 -1.83 -9.22
C TYR A 232 3.97 -0.39 -9.72
N TYR A 233 4.26 0.52 -8.82
CA TYR A 233 4.38 1.96 -9.08
C TYR A 233 5.85 2.28 -9.27
N LEU A 234 6.21 2.69 -10.46
CA LEU A 234 7.55 3.14 -10.80
C LEU A 234 7.57 4.66 -10.83
N LYS A 235 8.62 5.25 -10.32
CA LYS A 235 8.92 6.69 -10.41
C LYS A 235 10.35 6.88 -10.85
N ARG A 236 10.67 8.08 -11.34
CA ARG A 236 12.04 8.45 -11.64
C ARG A 236 12.77 8.81 -10.36
N ASP A 237 13.99 8.29 -10.21
CA ASP A 237 14.88 8.68 -9.12
C ASP A 237 15.59 10.01 -9.45
N SER A 238 16.52 10.44 -8.59
CA SER A 238 17.31 11.66 -8.79
C SER A 238 18.23 11.64 -10.01
N GLN A 239 18.43 10.48 -10.62
CA GLN A 239 19.23 10.28 -11.84
C GLN A 239 18.36 10.08 -13.08
N ASP A 240 17.06 10.41 -12.99
CA ASP A 240 16.06 10.26 -14.04
C ASP A 240 15.85 8.79 -14.49
N THR A 241 16.16 7.85 -13.61
CA THR A 241 15.99 6.40 -13.87
C THR A 241 14.72 5.88 -13.21
N TRP A 242 13.93 5.12 -13.98
CA TRP A 242 12.72 4.49 -13.44
C TRP A 242 13.09 3.39 -12.44
N LYS A 243 12.59 3.52 -11.22
CA LYS A 243 12.70 2.53 -10.14
C LYS A 243 11.36 2.29 -9.49
N ILE A 244 11.20 1.15 -8.84
CA ILE A 244 9.99 0.83 -8.10
C ILE A 244 9.94 1.71 -6.84
N TRP A 245 8.83 2.42 -6.69
CA TRP A 245 8.54 3.26 -5.53
C TRP A 245 7.62 2.57 -4.55
N ASP A 246 6.56 1.88 -5.07
CA ASP A 246 5.58 1.17 -4.23
C ASP A 246 4.97 -0.02 -4.98
N ASN A 247 4.30 -0.91 -4.26
CA ASN A 247 3.44 -1.94 -4.84
C ASN A 247 2.20 -2.19 -3.98
N TYR A 248 1.13 -2.70 -4.58
CA TYR A 248 -0.05 -3.18 -3.86
C TYR A 248 -0.86 -4.18 -4.69
N ASN A 249 -1.71 -4.98 -4.00
CA ASN A 249 -2.69 -5.85 -4.64
C ASN A 249 -3.95 -5.05 -5.00
N PRO A 250 -4.36 -4.95 -6.29
CA PRO A 250 -5.56 -4.22 -6.71
C PRO A 250 -6.85 -4.82 -6.15
N ASP A 251 -6.87 -6.13 -5.88
CA ASP A 251 -8.05 -6.83 -5.32
C ASP A 251 -8.14 -6.72 -3.79
N TYR A 252 -7.28 -5.90 -3.17
CA TYR A 252 -7.21 -5.80 -1.72
C TYR A 252 -8.57 -5.46 -1.08
N LYS A 253 -9.37 -4.59 -1.69
CA LYS A 253 -10.71 -4.25 -1.22
C LYS A 253 -11.64 -5.47 -1.19
N ASP A 254 -11.58 -6.31 -2.22
CA ASP A 254 -12.42 -7.50 -2.34
C ASP A 254 -11.96 -8.60 -1.37
N MET A 255 -10.67 -8.69 -1.12
CA MET A 255 -10.10 -9.66 -0.17
C MET A 255 -10.54 -9.39 1.28
N ILE A 256 -10.62 -8.11 1.68
CA ILE A 256 -11.05 -7.73 3.03
C ILE A 256 -12.58 -7.67 3.19
N ASN A 257 -13.35 -7.65 2.08
CA ASN A 257 -14.81 -7.62 2.07
C ASN A 257 -15.42 -8.77 1.23
N PRO A 258 -15.18 -10.05 1.58
CA PRO A 258 -15.58 -11.20 0.74
C PRO A 258 -17.08 -11.39 0.60
N LYS A 259 -17.92 -10.62 1.32
CA LYS A 259 -19.39 -10.79 1.31
C LYS A 259 -20.10 -10.11 0.15
N LYS A 260 -19.44 -9.28 -0.66
CA LYS A 260 -20.09 -8.60 -1.81
C LYS A 260 -20.15 -9.40 -3.10
N ASN A 261 -19.37 -10.48 -3.23
CA ASN A 261 -19.25 -11.25 -4.47
C ASN A 261 -19.95 -12.63 -4.43
N ARG A 262 -20.96 -12.82 -3.55
CA ARG A 262 -21.84 -14.00 -3.58
C ARG A 262 -23.25 -13.55 -3.88
N ASN A 263 -23.52 -13.24 -5.15
CA ASN A 263 -24.83 -13.28 -5.79
C ASN A 263 -24.69 -13.89 -7.18
#